data_40d117cad832f61664c07d6c78fc6511
#
_entry.id   40d117cad832f61664c07d6c78fc6511
#
_cell.length_a   1.000
_cell.length_b   1.000
_cell.length_c   1.000
_cell.angle_alpha   90.00
_cell.angle_beta   90.00
_cell.angle_gamma   90.00
#
_symmetry.space_group_name_H-M   'P 1'
#
loop_
_entity.id
_entity.type
_entity.pdbx_description
1 polymer ?
#
loop_
_entity_poly.entity_id
_entity_poly.type
_entity_poly.pdbx_seq_one_letter_code
_entity_poly.pdbx_strand_id
1 'polypeptide(L)'
;MGALLVGATMSALPAPAPAAGQADLAADSVAAMAAFRSNIDAIHKRNRARYLEHYLQSPRLTRAGPDGVQLGYDSFADGAGSAWPDTLIATHFTVTPLADGVAYGAYRYRFVQGDTDLRGVSERVLIRTPEGWRVAATTAFPADPSIPPPPFALVGATLVDGTGGAPVPGAVVVMRDGLIACVGTEEACPLGGDVEVVDVSGHWVMPGLVDAHVHYSQTGWADGRPDALDVREEYPYRETIRELESHPERFWRSHLCAGVTATFDVGGYPWTWRLRERAAAASRAPHLAVAGPLLSTRDHWVNLPGERQFIHMADADATREGARYLIAAGTDAIKVWFLADREEAERDGYLDALMAAGEEARAAGIPLIVHATGLWQAKQALRAGARLLVHGVFSGEVDDEFLDLMRSSGAVMTPTLTVREGYVELAERAPRTAALPMACVDPVTRAKVEATAAVPGAPATGGRARLDASTALAASNVARIHEAGLPLAVGTDAGNPLTLHGASIYAELEAMQAAGLAPSEVIVAATRNGARAMFREDLGTVETGKVADLLVLGSDPTADIANVRDVRLVVRGGEIRTREELEYPEAGDP
;
A
#
# COMPACT_ATOMS: atom_id res chain seq x y z
N MET A 1 7.23 89.18 32.47
CA MET A 1 6.88 87.82 32.83
C MET A 1 7.55 86.90 31.77
N GLY A 2 8.75 86.47 32.12
CA GLY A 2 9.51 85.58 31.24
C GLY A 2 9.41 84.15 31.69
N ALA A 3 9.18 83.26 30.78
CA ALA A 3 9.23 81.81 30.98
C ALA A 3 10.52 81.27 30.38
N LEU A 4 11.40 80.77 31.25
CA LEU A 4 12.60 80.03 30.81
C LEU A 4 12.19 78.62 30.39
N LEU A 5 12.50 78.24 29.14
CA LEU A 5 12.49 76.88 28.67
C LEU A 5 13.88 76.26 28.96
N VAL A 6 13.95 75.32 29.83
CA VAL A 6 15.14 74.47 30.05
C VAL A 6 14.97 73.25 29.14
N GLY A 7 15.80 73.21 28.09
CA GLY A 7 15.92 72.08 27.22
C GLY A 7 16.77 70.98 27.89
N ALA A 8 16.17 69.86 28.23
CA ALA A 8 16.87 68.63 28.68
C ALA A 8 17.17 67.77 27.45
N THR A 9 18.44 67.71 27.08
CA THR A 9 18.95 66.75 26.09
C THR A 9 18.97 65.37 26.75
N MET A 10 18.03 64.48 26.37
CA MET A 10 18.11 63.06 26.68
C MET A 10 19.22 62.43 25.88
N SER A 11 20.35 62.15 26.50
CA SER A 11 21.36 61.24 25.94
C SER A 11 20.77 59.84 25.89
N ALA A 12 20.63 59.30 24.68
CA ALA A 12 20.23 57.89 24.48
C ALA A 12 21.30 57.00 25.13
N LEU A 13 20.89 56.19 26.10
CA LEU A 13 21.73 55.11 26.59
C LEU A 13 21.99 54.13 25.45
N PRO A 14 23.20 53.63 25.27
CA PRO A 14 23.47 52.58 24.27
C PRO A 14 22.65 51.35 24.65
N ALA A 15 22.04 50.73 23.60
CA ALA A 15 21.35 49.44 23.77
C ALA A 15 22.32 48.45 24.43
N PRO A 16 21.87 47.64 25.39
CA PRO A 16 22.72 46.63 25.99
C PRO A 16 23.20 45.68 24.90
N ALA A 17 24.50 45.43 24.85
CA ALA A 17 25.08 44.40 23.99
C ALA A 17 24.37 43.07 24.31
N PRO A 18 24.06 42.23 23.28
CA PRO A 18 23.47 40.93 23.54
C PRO A 18 24.37 40.17 24.51
N ALA A 19 23.78 39.67 25.60
CA ALA A 19 24.51 38.94 26.61
C ALA A 19 25.27 37.78 25.95
N ALA A 20 26.56 37.65 26.21
CA ALA A 20 27.45 36.63 25.61
C ALA A 20 26.91 35.18 25.75
N GLY A 21 25.94 34.93 26.64
CA GLY A 21 25.29 33.65 26.83
C GLY A 21 24.25 33.26 25.77
N GLN A 22 23.67 34.18 24.96
CA GLN A 22 22.65 33.81 23.99
C GLN A 22 23.23 33.17 22.73
N ALA A 23 24.41 33.59 22.27
CA ALA A 23 25.09 32.99 21.14
C ALA A 23 25.58 31.55 21.43
N ASP A 24 26.04 31.30 22.65
CA ASP A 24 26.49 29.97 23.09
C ASP A 24 25.32 28.99 23.21
N LEU A 25 24.15 29.40 23.69
CA LEU A 25 22.96 28.54 23.80
C LEU A 25 22.41 28.12 22.43
N ALA A 26 22.49 28.98 21.43
CA ALA A 26 22.06 28.61 20.06
C ALA A 26 23.00 27.56 19.43
N ALA A 27 24.31 27.72 19.65
CA ALA A 27 25.29 26.72 19.19
C ALA A 27 25.10 25.38 19.93
N ASP A 28 24.83 25.42 21.24
CA ASP A 28 24.51 24.23 22.05
C ASP A 28 23.27 23.51 21.57
N SER A 29 22.21 24.23 21.20
CA SER A 29 21.00 23.64 20.64
C SER A 29 21.28 22.82 19.35
N VAL A 30 22.04 23.41 18.42
CA VAL A 30 22.41 22.76 17.16
C VAL A 30 23.28 21.52 17.41
N ALA A 31 24.29 21.63 18.27
CA ALA A 31 25.22 20.55 18.56
C ALA A 31 24.54 19.39 19.33
N ALA A 32 23.69 19.71 20.29
CA ALA A 32 22.91 18.72 21.05
C ALA A 32 21.89 18.00 20.14
N MET A 33 21.21 18.74 19.23
CA MET A 33 20.31 18.15 18.23
C MET A 33 21.05 17.20 17.29
N ALA A 34 22.24 17.56 16.83
CA ALA A 34 23.06 16.69 15.98
C ALA A 34 23.44 15.38 16.69
N ALA A 35 23.84 15.46 17.96
CA ALA A 35 24.14 14.28 18.78
C ALA A 35 22.88 13.42 19.00
N PHE A 36 21.75 14.04 19.22
CA PHE A 36 20.46 13.39 19.42
C PHE A 36 20.03 12.57 18.17
N ARG A 37 20.06 13.19 16.98
CA ARG A 37 19.76 12.52 15.72
C ARG A 37 20.76 11.41 15.39
N SER A 38 22.05 11.63 15.68
CA SER A 38 23.10 10.62 15.50
C SER A 38 22.88 9.37 16.35
N ASN A 39 22.30 9.53 17.56
CA ASN A 39 21.93 8.40 18.41
C ASN A 39 20.80 7.55 17.79
N ILE A 40 19.79 8.20 17.20
CA ILE A 40 18.71 7.49 16.50
C ILE A 40 19.23 6.78 15.23
N ASP A 41 20.10 7.42 14.46
CA ASP A 41 20.75 6.81 13.32
C ASP A 41 21.57 5.54 13.70
N ALA A 42 22.18 5.54 14.90
CA ALA A 42 22.88 4.35 15.39
C ALA A 42 21.92 3.19 15.72
N ILE A 43 20.67 3.47 16.12
CA ILE A 43 19.62 2.46 16.32
C ILE A 43 19.19 1.91 14.95
N HIS A 44 18.90 2.76 13.97
CA HIS A 44 18.52 2.34 12.61
C HIS A 44 19.56 1.45 11.98
N LYS A 45 20.85 1.76 12.19
CA LYS A 45 21.99 0.99 11.67
C LYS A 45 22.37 -0.21 12.53
N ARG A 46 21.62 -0.48 13.61
CA ARG A 46 21.91 -1.55 14.60
C ARG A 46 23.37 -1.53 15.09
N ASN A 47 23.96 -0.32 15.15
CA ASN A 47 25.36 -0.12 15.52
C ASN A 47 25.51 0.11 17.02
N ARG A 48 25.68 -0.98 17.78
CA ARG A 48 25.78 -0.95 19.25
C ARG A 48 26.91 -0.04 19.77
N ALA A 49 28.08 -0.08 19.17
CA ALA A 49 29.21 0.72 19.61
C ALA A 49 28.88 2.21 19.49
N ARG A 50 28.41 2.65 18.30
CA ARG A 50 28.02 4.04 18.08
C ARG A 50 26.83 4.45 18.93
N TYR A 51 25.86 3.57 19.16
CA TYR A 51 24.71 3.83 20.04
C TYR A 51 25.19 4.15 21.46
N LEU A 52 26.08 3.32 22.02
CA LEU A 52 26.61 3.48 23.38
C LEU A 52 27.52 4.71 23.54
N GLU A 53 28.23 5.14 22.49
CA GLU A 53 29.02 6.38 22.49
C GLU A 53 28.20 7.63 22.80
N HIS A 54 26.91 7.63 22.51
CA HIS A 54 26.03 8.78 22.77
C HIS A 54 25.59 8.88 24.22
N TYR A 55 25.88 7.91 25.07
CA TYR A 55 25.47 7.93 26.46
C TYR A 55 26.60 8.31 27.39
N LEU A 56 26.25 8.98 28.49
CA LEU A 56 27.20 9.33 29.54
C LEU A 56 27.74 8.08 30.23
N GLN A 57 29.02 7.82 30.09
CA GLN A 57 29.70 6.70 30.74
C GLN A 57 29.93 7.01 32.25
N SER A 58 28.87 6.91 33.04
CA SER A 58 28.87 7.27 34.44
C SER A 58 27.86 6.45 35.25
N PRO A 59 28.12 6.19 36.54
CA PRO A 59 27.11 5.66 37.45
C PRO A 59 25.84 6.55 37.58
N ARG A 60 25.90 7.80 37.09
CA ARG A 60 24.79 8.76 37.11
C ARG A 60 23.88 8.67 35.87
N LEU A 61 24.22 7.88 34.85
CA LEU A 61 23.31 7.66 33.75
C LEU A 61 21.98 7.10 34.27
N THR A 62 20.90 7.72 33.88
CA THR A 62 19.55 7.32 34.31
C THR A 62 18.71 6.94 33.10
N ARG A 63 18.06 5.78 33.18
CA ARG A 63 17.01 5.37 32.24
C ARG A 63 15.73 5.11 33.01
N ALA A 64 14.63 5.71 32.57
CA ALA A 64 13.31 5.47 33.16
C ALA A 64 12.32 4.99 32.05
N GLY A 65 11.40 4.13 32.44
CA GLY A 65 10.37 3.58 31.56
C GLY A 65 9.26 2.93 32.39
N PRO A 66 8.28 2.28 31.74
CA PRO A 66 7.17 1.60 32.43
C PRO A 66 7.63 0.57 33.48
N ASP A 67 8.77 -0.06 33.26
CA ASP A 67 9.34 -1.10 34.13
C ASP A 67 10.15 -0.52 35.32
N GLY A 68 10.24 0.81 35.44
CA GLY A 68 10.95 1.48 36.51
C GLY A 68 12.18 2.29 36.08
N VAL A 69 13.11 2.45 37.01
CA VAL A 69 14.33 3.26 36.81
C VAL A 69 15.57 2.39 36.91
N GLN A 70 16.42 2.48 35.89
CA GLN A 70 17.74 1.85 35.82
C GLN A 70 18.82 2.92 35.98
N LEU A 71 19.81 2.67 36.82
CA LEU A 71 20.92 3.58 37.09
C LEU A 71 22.25 2.95 36.68
N GLY A 72 23.14 3.79 36.17
CA GLY A 72 24.50 3.44 35.82
C GLY A 72 24.69 2.96 34.37
N TYR A 73 25.80 3.40 33.78
CA TYR A 73 26.16 3.06 32.38
C TYR A 73 26.38 1.56 32.18
N ASP A 74 27.08 0.89 33.10
CA ASP A 74 27.42 -0.54 32.92
C ASP A 74 26.15 -1.39 32.83
N SER A 75 25.21 -1.19 33.75
CA SER A 75 23.91 -1.88 33.72
C SER A 75 23.10 -1.59 32.45
N PHE A 76 23.15 -0.34 31.97
CA PHE A 76 22.51 0.03 30.71
C PHE A 76 23.20 -0.61 29.50
N ALA A 77 24.54 -0.58 29.47
CA ALA A 77 25.33 -1.10 28.37
C ALA A 77 25.18 -2.62 28.22
N ASP A 78 25.07 -3.37 29.31
CA ASP A 78 24.91 -4.83 29.28
C ASP A 78 23.66 -5.26 28.51
N GLY A 79 22.55 -4.52 28.65
CA GLY A 79 21.30 -4.80 27.95
C GLY A 79 21.17 -4.14 26.56
N ALA A 80 21.96 -3.11 26.28
CA ALA A 80 21.82 -2.34 25.05
C ALA A 80 22.25 -3.12 23.81
N GLY A 81 21.39 -3.18 22.79
CA GLY A 81 21.67 -3.87 21.54
C GLY A 81 21.50 -5.40 21.60
N SER A 82 20.96 -5.94 22.69
CA SER A 82 20.53 -7.34 22.76
C SER A 82 19.31 -7.62 21.89
N ALA A 83 18.47 -6.62 21.67
CA ALA A 83 17.37 -6.62 20.71
C ALA A 83 17.24 -5.22 20.10
N TRP A 84 17.13 -5.16 18.77
CA TRP A 84 16.86 -3.94 18.03
C TRP A 84 15.41 -3.93 17.58
N PRO A 85 14.76 -2.77 17.50
CA PRO A 85 13.44 -2.70 16.89
C PRO A 85 13.51 -3.09 15.42
N ASP A 86 12.45 -3.72 14.93
CA ASP A 86 12.25 -3.92 13.48
C ASP A 86 12.04 -2.58 12.81
N THR A 87 11.34 -1.68 13.52
CA THR A 87 11.07 -0.30 13.08
C THR A 87 11.21 0.65 14.28
N LEU A 88 11.94 1.74 14.08
CA LEU A 88 11.91 2.92 14.95
C LEU A 88 11.70 4.16 14.08
N ILE A 89 10.51 4.76 14.15
CA ILE A 89 10.25 6.08 13.57
C ILE A 89 10.37 7.09 14.69
N ALA A 90 11.28 8.05 14.56
CA ALA A 90 11.50 9.11 15.51
C ALA A 90 11.17 10.45 14.86
N THR A 91 10.25 11.20 15.47
CA THR A 91 9.66 12.42 14.92
C THR A 91 9.56 13.51 15.99
N HIS A 92 9.23 14.76 15.61
CA HIS A 92 9.06 15.89 16.55
C HIS A 92 10.26 16.08 17.47
N PHE A 93 11.45 16.11 16.87
CA PHE A 93 12.65 16.40 17.64
C PHE A 93 12.65 17.84 18.14
N THR A 94 12.71 17.99 19.44
CA THR A 94 12.92 19.28 20.10
C THR A 94 14.18 19.22 20.94
N VAL A 95 14.97 20.28 20.95
CA VAL A 95 16.09 20.45 21.87
C VAL A 95 16.05 21.87 22.40
N THR A 96 15.93 21.99 23.72
CA THR A 96 15.91 23.26 24.44
C THR A 96 17.13 23.34 25.35
N PRO A 97 18.08 24.28 25.14
CA PRO A 97 19.16 24.51 26.06
C PRO A 97 18.59 24.99 27.40
N LEU A 98 19.00 24.36 28.52
CA LEU A 98 18.57 24.71 29.85
C LEU A 98 19.62 25.56 30.58
N ALA A 99 20.89 25.31 30.29
CA ALA A 99 22.06 26.02 30.83
C ALA A 99 23.25 25.76 29.89
N ASP A 100 24.38 26.46 30.13
CA ASP A 100 25.61 26.15 29.42
C ASP A 100 25.97 24.67 29.56
N GLY A 101 26.11 24.00 28.43
CA GLY A 101 26.41 22.57 28.35
C GLY A 101 25.32 21.63 28.86
N VAL A 102 24.07 22.09 29.04
CA VAL A 102 22.93 21.25 29.42
C VAL A 102 21.73 21.54 28.52
N ALA A 103 21.18 20.51 27.89
CA ALA A 103 20.00 20.61 27.05
C ALA A 103 18.98 19.52 27.41
N TYR A 104 17.71 19.88 27.28
CA TYR A 104 16.59 18.94 27.29
C TYR A 104 16.16 18.67 25.87
N GLY A 105 15.97 17.40 25.53
CA GLY A 105 15.49 16.95 24.22
C GLY A 105 14.30 16.01 24.37
N ALA A 106 13.37 16.09 23.44
CA ALA A 106 12.27 15.14 23.35
C ALA A 106 12.02 14.77 21.90
N TYR A 107 11.47 13.59 21.68
CA TYR A 107 10.94 13.15 20.38
C TYR A 107 9.77 12.20 20.58
N ARG A 108 8.90 12.13 19.59
CA ARG A 108 7.89 11.08 19.51
C ARG A 108 8.48 9.88 18.80
N TYR A 109 8.07 8.68 19.21
CA TYR A 109 8.51 7.46 18.56
C TYR A 109 7.33 6.54 18.24
N ARG A 110 7.49 5.79 17.17
CA ARG A 110 6.82 4.52 16.93
C ARG A 110 7.88 3.43 16.93
N PHE A 111 7.66 2.42 17.74
CA PHE A 111 8.56 1.28 17.94
C PHE A 111 7.82 0.02 17.56
N VAL A 112 8.37 -0.76 16.62
CA VAL A 112 7.81 -2.06 16.24
C VAL A 112 8.87 -3.13 16.47
N GLN A 113 8.46 -4.23 17.10
CA GLN A 113 9.29 -5.40 17.32
C GLN A 113 8.40 -6.64 17.39
N GLY A 114 8.51 -7.55 16.41
CA GLY A 114 7.56 -8.65 16.24
C GLY A 114 6.12 -8.12 16.15
N ASP A 115 5.24 -8.66 16.99
CA ASP A 115 3.82 -8.26 17.06
C ASP A 115 3.59 -6.98 17.88
N THR A 116 4.63 -6.41 18.50
CA THR A 116 4.51 -5.22 19.34
C THR A 116 4.64 -3.96 18.49
N ASP A 117 3.60 -3.13 18.46
CA ASP A 117 3.58 -1.80 17.83
C ASP A 117 3.21 -0.76 18.89
N LEU A 118 4.21 -0.01 19.36
CA LEU A 118 4.08 0.99 20.41
C LEU A 118 4.39 2.38 19.88
N ARG A 119 3.61 3.36 20.34
CA ARG A 119 3.88 4.78 20.14
C ARG A 119 4.13 5.42 21.49
N GLY A 120 4.96 6.45 21.51
CA GLY A 120 5.27 7.10 22.77
C GLY A 120 6.09 8.36 22.60
N VAL A 121 6.51 8.89 23.76
CA VAL A 121 7.43 10.02 23.87
C VAL A 121 8.68 9.54 24.58
N SER A 122 9.85 9.90 24.04
CA SER A 122 11.12 9.73 24.70
C SER A 122 11.72 11.09 24.99
N GLU A 123 12.11 11.29 26.24
CA GLU A 123 12.72 12.52 26.70
C GLU A 123 14.17 12.26 27.08
N ARG A 124 15.04 13.27 26.92
CA ARG A 124 16.46 13.16 27.21
C ARG A 124 17.02 14.42 27.84
N VAL A 125 17.90 14.24 28.80
CA VAL A 125 18.80 15.29 29.24
C VAL A 125 20.15 15.01 28.60
N LEU A 126 20.66 15.99 27.84
CA LEU A 126 21.95 15.93 27.20
C LEU A 126 22.90 16.88 27.95
N ILE A 127 24.12 16.43 28.12
CA ILE A 127 25.19 17.25 28.72
C ILE A 127 26.40 17.29 27.78
N ARG A 128 27.08 18.44 27.77
CA ARG A 128 28.33 18.61 27.05
C ARG A 128 29.49 18.06 27.86
N THR A 129 30.25 17.14 27.29
CA THR A 129 31.50 16.59 27.84
C THR A 129 32.68 16.99 26.95
N PRO A 130 33.93 16.75 27.36
CA PRO A 130 35.09 16.98 26.49
C PRO A 130 35.02 16.21 25.15
N GLU A 131 34.33 15.07 25.17
CA GLU A 131 34.18 14.20 23.99
C GLU A 131 32.91 14.54 23.15
N GLY A 132 32.16 15.59 23.53
CA GLY A 132 30.94 16.04 22.87
C GLY A 132 29.68 15.85 23.73
N TRP A 133 28.50 16.03 23.09
CA TRP A 133 27.23 15.90 23.79
C TRP A 133 26.88 14.44 24.09
N ARG A 134 26.44 14.17 25.33
CA ARG A 134 26.07 12.83 25.80
C ARG A 134 24.70 12.84 26.48
N VAL A 135 23.92 11.79 26.30
CA VAL A 135 22.66 11.53 26.98
C VAL A 135 22.96 11.15 28.45
N ALA A 136 22.58 11.98 29.38
CA ALA A 136 22.76 11.75 30.84
C ALA A 136 21.51 11.11 31.47
N ALA A 137 20.34 11.44 30.95
CA ALA A 137 19.09 10.78 31.33
C ALA A 137 18.24 10.54 30.08
N THR A 138 17.52 9.42 30.06
CA THR A 138 16.58 9.08 28.99
C THR A 138 15.33 8.44 29.57
N THR A 139 14.17 8.79 29.02
CA THR A 139 12.90 8.15 29.32
C THR A 139 12.26 7.64 28.03
N ALA A 140 11.38 6.65 28.13
CA ALA A 140 10.52 6.22 27.03
C ALA A 140 9.21 5.72 27.65
N PHE A 141 8.12 6.43 27.38
CA PHE A 141 6.79 6.07 27.86
C PHE A 141 5.85 5.89 26.67
N PRO A 142 5.03 4.81 26.66
CA PRO A 142 3.97 4.66 25.67
C PRO A 142 3.02 5.86 25.73
N ALA A 143 2.60 6.36 24.57
CA ALA A 143 1.55 7.36 24.49
C ALA A 143 0.19 6.69 24.75
N ASP A 144 -0.75 7.45 25.29
CA ASP A 144 -2.13 7.04 25.36
C ASP A 144 -2.66 6.79 23.94
N PRO A 145 -3.14 5.59 23.61
CA PRO A 145 -3.65 5.29 22.27
C PRO A 145 -4.89 6.10 21.88
N SER A 146 -5.56 6.74 22.84
CA SER A 146 -6.67 7.67 22.58
C SER A 146 -6.22 9.04 22.05
N ILE A 147 -4.91 9.36 22.15
CA ILE A 147 -4.36 10.61 21.61
C ILE A 147 -4.02 10.38 20.12
N PRO A 148 -4.71 11.03 19.18
CA PRO A 148 -4.43 10.87 17.76
C PRO A 148 -2.98 11.28 17.45
N PRO A 149 -2.34 10.66 16.43
CA PRO A 149 -1.02 11.08 15.99
C PRO A 149 -1.07 12.55 15.55
N PRO A 150 0.00 13.33 15.75
CA PRO A 150 0.03 14.70 15.30
C PRO A 150 -0.11 14.76 13.79
N PRO A 151 -0.69 15.85 13.28
CA PRO A 151 -0.73 16.09 11.85
C PRO A 151 0.69 16.22 11.30
N PHE A 152 0.89 15.78 10.07
CA PHE A 152 2.16 15.99 9.38
C PHE A 152 1.94 16.49 7.96
N ALA A 153 2.97 17.09 7.37
CA ALA A 153 2.94 17.58 6.01
C ALA A 153 4.13 17.04 5.20
N LEU A 154 3.88 16.59 3.98
CA LEU A 154 4.91 16.41 2.96
C LEU A 154 5.10 17.75 2.26
N VAL A 155 6.35 18.24 2.17
CA VAL A 155 6.64 19.57 1.58
C VAL A 155 7.71 19.48 0.50
N GLY A 156 7.59 20.33 -0.53
CA GLY A 156 8.61 20.54 -1.53
C GLY A 156 8.62 19.56 -2.71
N ALA A 157 7.77 18.54 -2.71
CA ALA A 157 7.68 17.56 -3.78
C ALA A 157 7.00 18.11 -5.04
N THR A 158 7.20 17.42 -6.17
CA THR A 158 6.31 17.54 -7.32
C THR A 158 5.11 16.62 -7.14
N LEU A 159 3.90 17.19 -7.12
CA LEU A 159 2.66 16.45 -6.91
C LEU A 159 2.06 15.99 -8.24
N VAL A 160 1.75 14.71 -8.35
CA VAL A 160 0.87 14.08 -9.35
C VAL A 160 -0.41 13.68 -8.63
N ASP A 161 -1.46 14.46 -8.76
CA ASP A 161 -2.67 14.36 -7.92
C ASP A 161 -3.60 13.16 -8.24
N GLY A 162 -3.31 12.39 -9.29
CA GLY A 162 -4.13 11.26 -9.74
C GLY A 162 -5.36 11.66 -10.57
N THR A 163 -5.59 12.96 -10.81
CA THR A 163 -6.71 13.43 -11.66
C THR A 163 -6.42 13.37 -13.16
N GLY A 164 -5.14 13.25 -13.53
CA GLY A 164 -4.65 13.33 -14.91
C GLY A 164 -4.25 14.75 -15.32
N GLY A 165 -4.23 15.69 -14.36
CA GLY A 165 -3.71 17.04 -14.55
C GLY A 165 -2.18 17.10 -14.65
N ALA A 166 -1.65 18.29 -14.98
CA ALA A 166 -0.21 18.49 -15.01
C ALA A 166 0.39 18.43 -13.59
N PRO A 167 1.61 17.88 -13.43
CA PRO A 167 2.29 17.84 -12.13
C PRO A 167 2.51 19.25 -11.54
N VAL A 168 2.35 19.38 -10.22
CA VAL A 168 2.48 20.64 -9.49
C VAL A 168 3.77 20.63 -8.67
N PRO A 169 4.79 21.45 -9.03
CA PRO A 169 6.05 21.49 -8.30
C PRO A 169 5.91 22.23 -6.97
N GLY A 170 6.73 21.85 -5.98
CA GLY A 170 6.80 22.53 -4.67
C GLY A 170 5.52 22.39 -3.84
N ALA A 171 4.79 21.31 -4.03
CA ALA A 171 3.52 21.09 -3.35
C ALA A 171 3.70 20.84 -1.85
N VAL A 172 2.66 21.20 -1.11
CA VAL A 172 2.45 20.89 0.31
C VAL A 172 1.20 20.02 0.43
N VAL A 173 1.32 18.88 1.10
CA VAL A 173 0.19 18.00 1.41
C VAL A 173 0.14 17.81 2.93
N VAL A 174 -0.88 18.38 3.57
CA VAL A 174 -1.08 18.27 5.03
C VAL A 174 -2.06 17.15 5.34
N MET A 175 -1.68 16.27 6.25
CA MET A 175 -2.49 15.14 6.68
C MET A 175 -2.86 15.27 8.16
N ARG A 176 -4.13 15.01 8.47
CA ARG A 176 -4.68 15.03 9.83
C ARG A 176 -5.74 13.95 9.98
N ASP A 177 -5.68 13.19 11.04
CA ASP A 177 -6.68 12.15 11.38
C ASP A 177 -6.93 11.15 10.23
N GLY A 178 -5.86 10.80 9.51
CA GLY A 178 -5.93 9.85 8.39
C GLY A 178 -6.43 10.43 7.08
N LEU A 179 -6.80 11.72 7.03
CA LEU A 179 -7.30 12.41 5.86
C LEU A 179 -6.32 13.47 5.35
N ILE A 180 -6.45 13.82 4.09
CA ILE A 180 -5.78 14.97 3.50
C ILE A 180 -6.53 16.23 3.96
N ALA A 181 -5.90 17.01 4.84
CA ALA A 181 -6.48 18.22 5.40
C ALA A 181 -6.32 19.44 4.49
N CYS A 182 -5.20 19.49 3.75
CA CYS A 182 -4.92 20.55 2.77
C CYS A 182 -3.94 20.05 1.71
N VAL A 183 -4.11 20.50 0.48
CA VAL A 183 -3.18 20.26 -0.63
C VAL A 183 -3.05 21.54 -1.48
N GLY A 184 -1.81 21.92 -1.81
CA GLY A 184 -1.55 23.15 -2.60
C GLY A 184 -0.11 23.62 -2.47
N THR A 185 0.08 24.93 -2.59
CA THR A 185 1.35 25.60 -2.30
C THR A 185 1.48 25.91 -0.81
N GLU A 186 2.66 26.28 -0.35
CA GLU A 186 2.88 26.69 1.04
C GLU A 186 2.00 27.89 1.46
N GLU A 187 1.69 28.79 0.51
CA GLU A 187 0.77 29.91 0.75
C GLU A 187 -0.68 29.46 0.94
N ALA A 188 -1.12 28.47 0.15
CA ALA A 188 -2.48 27.91 0.21
C ALA A 188 -2.68 26.98 1.42
N CYS A 189 -1.61 26.31 1.87
CA CYS A 189 -1.62 25.34 2.97
C CYS A 189 -0.60 25.77 4.04
N PRO A 190 -0.86 26.85 4.79
CA PRO A 190 0.06 27.34 5.82
C PRO A 190 0.23 26.28 6.92
N LEU A 191 1.48 26.01 7.27
CA LEU A 191 1.83 25.01 8.29
C LEU A 191 1.69 25.61 9.69
N GLY A 192 0.84 25.00 10.52
CA GLY A 192 0.75 25.32 11.94
C GLY A 192 1.95 24.78 12.74
N GLY A 193 2.22 25.35 13.91
CA GLY A 193 3.31 24.88 14.77
C GLY A 193 3.11 23.47 15.35
N ASP A 194 1.92 22.89 15.19
CA ASP A 194 1.55 21.52 15.59
C ASP A 194 1.78 20.49 14.47
N VAL A 195 2.12 20.94 13.26
CA VAL A 195 2.31 20.07 12.08
C VAL A 195 3.77 19.65 11.99
N GLU A 196 4.01 18.33 11.95
CA GLU A 196 5.33 17.80 11.63
C GLU A 196 5.62 17.96 10.14
N VAL A 197 6.82 18.44 9.82
CA VAL A 197 7.23 18.65 8.42
C VAL A 197 8.18 17.53 7.98
N VAL A 198 7.80 16.85 6.92
CA VAL A 198 8.64 15.89 6.21
C VAL A 198 9.05 16.51 4.89
N ASP A 199 10.31 16.94 4.79
CA ASP A 199 10.87 17.49 3.56
C ASP A 199 11.09 16.37 2.53
N VAL A 200 10.37 16.46 1.42
CA VAL A 200 10.45 15.54 0.28
C VAL A 200 10.80 16.30 -1.01
N SER A 201 11.56 17.37 -0.86
CA SER A 201 12.08 18.16 -2.01
C SER A 201 12.89 17.26 -2.95
N GLY A 202 12.68 17.44 -4.25
CA GLY A 202 13.33 16.63 -5.28
C GLY A 202 12.69 15.25 -5.49
N HIS A 203 11.62 14.93 -4.77
CA HIS A 203 10.83 13.72 -4.92
C HIS A 203 9.48 14.01 -5.58
N TRP A 204 8.76 12.94 -5.90
CA TRP A 204 7.42 12.98 -6.47
C TRP A 204 6.42 12.42 -5.46
N VAL A 205 5.27 13.08 -5.33
CA VAL A 205 4.16 12.58 -4.51
C VAL A 205 3.00 12.24 -5.42
N MET A 206 2.42 11.05 -5.23
CA MET A 206 1.21 10.62 -5.95
C MET A 206 0.28 9.85 -5.01
N PRO A 207 -1.00 9.60 -5.40
CA PRO A 207 -1.87 8.69 -4.64
C PRO A 207 -1.27 7.29 -4.53
N GLY A 208 -1.59 6.58 -3.46
CA GLY A 208 -1.31 5.16 -3.34
C GLY A 208 -1.93 4.35 -4.47
N LEU A 209 -1.25 3.29 -4.91
CA LEU A 209 -1.75 2.41 -5.95
C LEU A 209 -2.94 1.61 -5.44
N VAL A 210 -3.86 1.33 -6.35
CA VAL A 210 -5.03 0.45 -6.13
C VAL A 210 -4.92 -0.76 -7.06
N ASP A 211 -4.87 -1.96 -6.49
CA ASP A 211 -5.00 -3.20 -7.25
C ASP A 211 -6.47 -3.66 -7.16
N ALA A 212 -7.22 -3.39 -8.23
CA ALA A 212 -8.66 -3.63 -8.27
C ALA A 212 -9.05 -5.09 -8.57
N HIS A 213 -8.08 -6.01 -8.59
CA HIS A 213 -8.33 -7.43 -8.83
C HIS A 213 -7.24 -8.30 -8.20
N VAL A 214 -7.52 -8.85 -7.02
CA VAL A 214 -6.66 -9.81 -6.31
C VAL A 214 -7.46 -10.98 -5.77
N HIS A 215 -6.77 -12.05 -5.31
CA HIS A 215 -7.35 -13.23 -4.67
C HIS A 215 -6.53 -13.64 -3.44
N TYR A 216 -6.91 -13.21 -2.26
CA TYR A 216 -6.23 -13.59 -1.01
C TYR A 216 -6.39 -15.06 -0.65
N SER A 217 -7.32 -15.77 -1.29
CA SER A 217 -7.48 -17.21 -1.18
C SER A 217 -6.51 -18.03 -2.04
N GLN A 218 -5.52 -17.39 -2.64
CA GLN A 218 -4.50 -18.00 -3.50
C GLN A 218 -3.11 -17.43 -3.17
N THR A 219 -2.06 -18.24 -3.41
CA THR A 219 -0.69 -17.95 -2.93
C THR A 219 0.17 -17.14 -3.89
N GLY A 220 -0.20 -17.05 -5.18
CA GLY A 220 0.70 -16.60 -6.24
C GLY A 220 1.58 -17.73 -6.80
N TRP A 221 1.34 -18.99 -6.39
CA TRP A 221 2.09 -20.15 -6.88
C TRP A 221 1.16 -21.36 -7.07
N ALA A 222 1.75 -22.49 -7.50
CA ALA A 222 1.02 -23.73 -7.86
C ALA A 222 0.15 -24.29 -6.71
N ASP A 223 0.58 -24.19 -5.46
CA ASP A 223 -0.13 -24.73 -4.31
C ASP A 223 -1.47 -24.03 -4.02
N GLY A 224 -1.64 -22.80 -4.49
CA GLY A 224 -2.92 -22.10 -4.48
C GLY A 224 -3.85 -22.48 -5.64
N ARG A 225 -3.31 -23.11 -6.69
CA ARG A 225 -4.01 -23.45 -7.94
C ARG A 225 -3.65 -24.86 -8.41
N PRO A 226 -4.10 -25.90 -7.67
CA PRO A 226 -3.82 -27.29 -8.05
C PRO A 226 -4.46 -27.74 -9.37
N ASP A 227 -5.39 -26.96 -9.89
CA ASP A 227 -5.95 -27.13 -11.23
C ASP A 227 -5.00 -26.67 -12.36
N ALA A 228 -4.09 -25.75 -12.07
CA ALA A 228 -3.06 -25.31 -13.01
C ALA A 228 -1.84 -26.25 -12.97
N LEU A 229 -1.41 -26.63 -11.78
CA LEU A 229 -0.33 -27.59 -11.55
C LEU A 229 -0.54 -28.27 -10.20
N ASP A 230 -0.74 -29.59 -10.24
CA ASP A 230 -0.96 -30.37 -9.03
C ASP A 230 0.35 -30.64 -8.27
N VAL A 231 0.52 -29.93 -7.14
CA VAL A 231 1.64 -30.09 -6.21
C VAL A 231 1.18 -30.56 -4.84
N ARG A 232 -0.04 -31.11 -4.72
CA ARG A 232 -0.67 -31.48 -3.44
C ARG A 232 0.04 -32.60 -2.68
N GLU A 233 0.86 -33.38 -3.34
CA GLU A 233 1.70 -34.39 -2.68
C GLU A 233 2.73 -33.73 -1.75
N GLU A 234 3.35 -32.63 -2.17
CA GLU A 234 4.34 -31.87 -1.41
C GLU A 234 3.72 -30.74 -0.58
N TYR A 235 2.69 -30.06 -1.15
CA TYR A 235 1.99 -28.94 -0.55
C TYR A 235 0.49 -29.27 -0.43
N PRO A 236 0.05 -29.94 0.67
CA PRO A 236 -1.34 -30.34 0.82
C PRO A 236 -2.28 -29.13 0.81
N TYR A 237 -3.19 -29.08 -0.14
CA TYR A 237 -4.04 -27.90 -0.39
C TYR A 237 -4.80 -27.41 0.85
N ARG A 238 -5.27 -28.31 1.72
CA ARG A 238 -5.95 -27.95 2.96
C ARG A 238 -5.05 -27.17 3.92
N GLU A 239 -3.75 -27.45 3.93
CA GLU A 239 -2.78 -26.75 4.75
C GLU A 239 -2.50 -25.37 4.14
N THR A 240 -2.34 -25.29 2.82
CA THR A 240 -2.22 -24.01 2.10
C THR A 240 -3.40 -23.08 2.41
N ILE A 241 -4.65 -23.57 2.37
CA ILE A 241 -5.82 -22.73 2.68
C ILE A 241 -5.83 -22.27 4.14
N ARG A 242 -5.43 -23.13 5.10
CA ARG A 242 -5.33 -22.70 6.52
C ARG A 242 -4.27 -21.61 6.72
N GLU A 243 -3.13 -21.74 6.05
CA GLU A 243 -2.07 -20.72 6.08
C GLU A 243 -2.55 -19.38 5.51
N LEU A 244 -3.28 -19.41 4.40
CA LEU A 244 -3.86 -18.20 3.79
C LEU A 244 -4.88 -17.53 4.72
N GLU A 245 -5.75 -18.30 5.39
CA GLU A 245 -6.71 -17.77 6.35
C GLU A 245 -6.04 -17.24 7.62
N SER A 246 -4.98 -17.91 8.09
CA SER A 246 -4.32 -17.59 9.35
C SER A 246 -3.37 -16.42 9.26
N HIS A 247 -2.63 -16.30 8.14
CA HIS A 247 -1.51 -15.36 7.96
C HIS A 247 -1.66 -14.47 6.70
N PRO A 248 -2.77 -13.72 6.54
CA PRO A 248 -2.95 -12.83 5.40
C PRO A 248 -2.02 -11.61 5.43
N GLU A 249 -1.49 -11.25 6.62
CA GLU A 249 -0.62 -10.09 6.85
C GLU A 249 0.66 -10.13 6.01
N ARG A 250 1.14 -11.32 5.62
CA ARG A 250 2.28 -11.46 4.71
C ARG A 250 1.98 -10.84 3.34
N PHE A 251 0.80 -11.03 2.79
CA PHE A 251 0.42 -10.41 1.52
C PHE A 251 0.06 -8.93 1.67
N TRP A 252 -0.53 -8.53 2.81
CA TRP A 252 -0.77 -7.11 3.08
C TRP A 252 0.53 -6.31 3.09
N ARG A 253 1.57 -6.85 3.75
CA ARG A 253 2.90 -6.25 3.73
C ARG A 253 3.48 -6.18 2.32
N SER A 254 3.33 -7.25 1.51
CA SER A 254 3.77 -7.29 0.11
C SER A 254 3.11 -6.18 -0.72
N HIS A 255 1.80 -5.97 -0.56
CA HIS A 255 1.07 -4.91 -1.26
C HIS A 255 1.60 -3.52 -0.86
N LEU A 256 1.66 -3.21 0.44
CA LEU A 256 2.19 -1.92 0.90
C LEU A 256 3.64 -1.71 0.46
N CYS A 257 4.49 -2.73 0.51
CA CYS A 257 5.87 -2.67 0.04
C CYS A 257 5.95 -2.28 -1.44
N ALA A 258 5.01 -2.72 -2.26
CA ALA A 258 4.89 -2.35 -3.67
C ALA A 258 4.15 -1.02 -3.90
N GLY A 259 3.79 -0.29 -2.84
CA GLY A 259 3.04 0.97 -2.94
C GLY A 259 1.54 0.80 -3.17
N VAL A 260 1.00 -0.42 -3.05
CA VAL A 260 -0.43 -0.69 -3.18
C VAL A 260 -1.10 -0.46 -1.82
N THR A 261 -1.86 0.62 -1.70
CA THR A 261 -2.55 1.01 -0.44
C THR A 261 -3.99 0.52 -0.36
N ALA A 262 -4.55 0.07 -1.48
CA ALA A 262 -5.90 -0.49 -1.52
C ALA A 262 -5.98 -1.67 -2.50
N THR A 263 -6.77 -2.71 -2.14
CA THR A 263 -6.95 -3.92 -2.93
C THR A 263 -8.41 -4.37 -2.94
N PHE A 264 -8.85 -4.98 -4.06
CA PHE A 264 -10.15 -5.62 -4.16
C PHE A 264 -9.97 -7.14 -4.36
N ASP A 265 -10.30 -7.92 -3.33
CA ASP A 265 -10.45 -9.37 -3.43
C ASP A 265 -11.77 -9.69 -4.13
N VAL A 266 -11.69 -9.96 -5.43
CA VAL A 266 -12.88 -10.15 -6.28
C VAL A 266 -13.36 -11.60 -6.33
N GLY A 267 -12.92 -12.44 -5.41
CA GLY A 267 -13.50 -13.77 -5.26
C GLY A 267 -12.61 -14.75 -4.53
N GLY A 268 -13.21 -15.50 -3.63
CA GLY A 268 -12.53 -16.45 -2.79
C GLY A 268 -13.47 -17.30 -1.96
N TYR A 269 -13.00 -17.77 -0.82
CA TYR A 269 -13.77 -18.54 0.15
C TYR A 269 -14.59 -17.64 1.09
N PRO A 270 -15.61 -18.17 1.80
CA PRO A 270 -16.39 -17.39 2.76
C PRO A 270 -15.54 -16.72 3.86
N TRP A 271 -14.43 -17.34 4.27
CA TRP A 271 -13.56 -16.76 5.29
C TRP A 271 -12.88 -15.44 4.85
N THR A 272 -12.79 -15.15 3.54
CA THR A 272 -12.16 -13.91 3.04
C THR A 272 -12.93 -12.66 3.47
N TRP A 273 -14.24 -12.73 3.74
CA TRP A 273 -15.00 -11.59 4.27
C TRP A 273 -14.43 -11.04 5.58
N ARG A 274 -13.89 -11.94 6.45
CA ARG A 274 -13.27 -11.53 7.72
C ARG A 274 -11.94 -10.78 7.54
N LEU A 275 -11.31 -10.92 6.37
CA LEU A 275 -10.05 -10.21 6.08
C LEU A 275 -10.25 -8.70 6.04
N ARG A 276 -11.40 -8.22 5.58
CA ARG A 276 -11.73 -6.79 5.56
C ARG A 276 -11.64 -6.16 6.96
N GLU A 277 -12.27 -6.77 7.95
CA GLU A 277 -12.24 -6.28 9.34
C GLU A 277 -10.84 -6.40 9.94
N ARG A 278 -10.16 -7.52 9.69
CA ARG A 278 -8.77 -7.72 10.14
C ARG A 278 -7.83 -6.68 9.51
N ALA A 279 -7.96 -6.40 8.21
CA ALA A 279 -7.16 -5.39 7.52
C ALA A 279 -7.44 -3.98 8.02
N ALA A 280 -8.71 -3.65 8.30
CA ALA A 280 -9.09 -2.36 8.85
C ALA A 280 -8.47 -2.10 10.24
N ALA A 281 -8.32 -3.15 11.05
CA ALA A 281 -7.69 -3.08 12.37
C ALA A 281 -6.15 -3.13 12.32
N ALA A 282 -5.55 -3.52 11.19
CA ALA A 282 -4.11 -3.70 11.06
C ALA A 282 -3.44 -2.45 10.47
N SER A 283 -2.39 -1.97 11.14
CA SER A 283 -1.63 -0.80 10.70
C SER A 283 -0.75 -1.06 9.45
N ARG A 284 -0.51 -2.33 9.10
CA ARG A 284 0.30 -2.76 7.95
C ARG A 284 -0.54 -3.52 6.90
N ALA A 285 -1.78 -3.10 6.69
CA ALA A 285 -2.65 -3.67 5.67
C ALA A 285 -3.14 -2.59 4.70
N PRO A 286 -3.35 -2.91 3.40
CA PRO A 286 -4.05 -2.03 2.49
C PRO A 286 -5.53 -1.86 2.91
N HIS A 287 -6.22 -0.87 2.37
CA HIS A 287 -7.69 -0.88 2.41
C HIS A 287 -8.20 -2.06 1.58
N LEU A 288 -9.16 -2.79 2.11
CA LEU A 288 -9.61 -4.03 1.50
C LEU A 288 -11.13 -4.02 1.25
N ALA A 289 -11.53 -4.33 0.03
CA ALA A 289 -12.88 -4.73 -0.33
C ALA A 289 -12.88 -6.22 -0.72
N VAL A 290 -13.99 -6.94 -0.46
CA VAL A 290 -14.05 -8.41 -0.60
C VAL A 290 -15.40 -8.86 -1.16
N ALA A 291 -15.36 -9.61 -2.28
CA ALA A 291 -16.54 -10.24 -2.86
C ALA A 291 -16.89 -11.60 -2.21
N GLY A 292 -15.91 -12.34 -1.67
CA GLY A 292 -16.15 -13.70 -1.15
C GLY A 292 -16.46 -14.72 -2.25
N PRO A 293 -17.34 -15.72 -2.02
CA PRO A 293 -17.66 -16.74 -3.01
C PRO A 293 -18.23 -16.16 -4.31
N LEU A 294 -17.91 -16.83 -5.43
CA LEU A 294 -18.31 -16.41 -6.76
C LEU A 294 -19.54 -17.17 -7.23
N LEU A 295 -20.46 -16.49 -7.89
CA LEU A 295 -21.45 -17.14 -8.74
C LEU A 295 -20.75 -17.63 -10.02
N SER A 296 -21.01 -18.87 -10.47
CA SER A 296 -20.30 -19.47 -11.59
C SER A 296 -21.23 -20.25 -12.52
N THR A 297 -21.00 -20.13 -13.83
CA THR A 297 -21.63 -20.99 -14.86
C THR A 297 -21.05 -22.42 -14.89
N ARG A 298 -20.07 -22.69 -14.05
CA ARG A 298 -19.49 -24.02 -13.85
C ARG A 298 -19.76 -24.50 -12.43
N ASP A 299 -20.28 -25.71 -12.28
CA ASP A 299 -20.28 -26.41 -11.00
C ASP A 299 -18.87 -26.98 -10.77
N HIS A 300 -17.96 -26.08 -10.42
CA HIS A 300 -16.54 -26.36 -10.35
C HIS A 300 -16.04 -26.35 -8.91
N TRP A 301 -15.45 -27.46 -8.52
CA TRP A 301 -14.78 -27.62 -7.24
C TRP A 301 -13.29 -27.74 -7.49
N VAL A 302 -12.58 -26.63 -7.35
CA VAL A 302 -11.12 -26.67 -7.53
C VAL A 302 -10.52 -27.61 -6.49
N ASN A 303 -11.14 -27.74 -5.29
CA ASN A 303 -10.40 -28.28 -4.17
C ASN A 303 -11.17 -29.09 -3.13
N LEU A 304 -11.99 -28.48 -2.27
CA LEU A 304 -12.63 -29.14 -1.14
C LEU A 304 -14.15 -29.04 -1.24
N PRO A 305 -14.87 -30.18 -1.32
CA PRO A 305 -16.33 -30.16 -1.49
C PRO A 305 -17.10 -29.48 -0.35
N GLY A 306 -16.50 -29.33 0.83
CA GLY A 306 -17.13 -28.70 1.99
C GLY A 306 -16.99 -27.17 2.07
N GLU A 307 -16.08 -26.58 1.29
CA GLU A 307 -15.81 -25.15 1.34
C GLU A 307 -16.16 -24.51 0.01
N ARG A 308 -17.29 -23.82 -0.06
CA ARG A 308 -17.79 -23.27 -1.31
C ARG A 308 -17.08 -21.98 -1.69
N GLN A 309 -16.13 -22.08 -2.60
CA GLN A 309 -15.59 -20.94 -3.37
C GLN A 309 -16.55 -20.54 -4.50
N PHE A 310 -17.26 -21.51 -5.09
CA PHE A 310 -18.19 -21.29 -6.20
C PHE A 310 -19.61 -21.67 -5.81
N ILE A 311 -20.57 -20.84 -6.24
CA ILE A 311 -22.01 -21.10 -6.16
C ILE A 311 -22.48 -21.26 -7.61
N HIS A 312 -23.00 -22.45 -7.95
CA HIS A 312 -23.41 -22.75 -9.32
C HIS A 312 -24.67 -21.99 -9.70
N MET A 313 -24.62 -21.31 -10.85
CA MET A 313 -25.71 -20.58 -11.49
C MET A 313 -26.54 -21.55 -12.33
N ALA A 314 -27.14 -22.57 -11.71
CA ALA A 314 -27.87 -23.62 -12.42
C ALA A 314 -29.05 -23.07 -13.24
N ASP A 315 -29.72 -22.05 -12.70
CA ASP A 315 -30.79 -21.29 -13.33
C ASP A 315 -30.95 -19.91 -12.66
N ALA A 316 -31.92 -19.11 -13.10
CA ALA A 316 -32.16 -17.77 -12.57
C ALA A 316 -32.56 -17.79 -11.08
N ASP A 317 -33.34 -18.77 -10.63
CA ASP A 317 -33.82 -18.84 -9.24
C ASP A 317 -32.70 -19.26 -8.29
N ALA A 318 -31.91 -20.27 -8.66
CA ALA A 318 -30.71 -20.67 -7.91
C ALA A 318 -29.69 -19.50 -7.83
N THR A 319 -29.57 -18.73 -8.90
CA THR A 319 -28.69 -17.56 -8.95
C THR A 319 -29.18 -16.44 -8.02
N ARG A 320 -30.50 -16.17 -7.98
CA ARG A 320 -31.07 -15.21 -7.00
C ARG A 320 -30.85 -15.65 -5.56
N GLU A 321 -31.05 -16.94 -5.27
CA GLU A 321 -30.78 -17.46 -3.94
C GLU A 321 -29.31 -17.30 -3.54
N GLY A 322 -28.37 -17.65 -4.44
CA GLY A 322 -26.94 -17.46 -4.24
C GLY A 322 -26.56 -15.99 -4.06
N ALA A 323 -27.10 -15.08 -4.88
CA ALA A 323 -26.86 -13.66 -4.75
C ALA A 323 -27.35 -13.10 -3.40
N ARG A 324 -28.57 -13.48 -2.97
CA ARG A 324 -29.14 -13.08 -1.67
C ARG A 324 -28.34 -13.60 -0.49
N TYR A 325 -27.81 -14.84 -0.61
CA TYR A 325 -26.87 -15.37 0.40
C TYR A 325 -25.63 -14.50 0.52
N LEU A 326 -24.98 -14.12 -0.61
CA LEU A 326 -23.81 -13.24 -0.61
C LEU A 326 -24.13 -11.86 0.01
N ILE A 327 -25.27 -11.27 -0.37
CA ILE A 327 -25.73 -10.00 0.16
C ILE A 327 -25.97 -10.08 1.68
N ALA A 328 -26.64 -11.12 2.15
CA ALA A 328 -26.88 -11.33 3.57
C ALA A 328 -25.60 -11.56 4.38
N ALA A 329 -24.55 -12.11 3.77
CA ALA A 329 -23.23 -12.26 4.37
C ALA A 329 -22.41 -10.97 4.41
N GLY A 330 -22.90 -9.88 3.80
CA GLY A 330 -22.23 -8.57 3.81
C GLY A 330 -21.10 -8.44 2.79
N THR A 331 -21.28 -9.05 1.61
CA THR A 331 -20.32 -8.89 0.49
C THR A 331 -20.25 -7.44 0.01
N ASP A 332 -19.06 -7.00 -0.44
CA ASP A 332 -18.87 -5.68 -1.07
C ASP A 332 -19.29 -5.68 -2.55
N ALA A 333 -19.40 -6.86 -3.20
CA ALA A 333 -19.83 -7.01 -4.59
C ALA A 333 -20.35 -8.41 -4.87
N ILE A 334 -21.21 -8.58 -5.87
CA ILE A 334 -21.51 -9.88 -6.46
C ILE A 334 -20.51 -10.13 -7.60
N LYS A 335 -19.68 -11.17 -7.47
CA LYS A 335 -18.79 -11.62 -8.53
C LYS A 335 -19.38 -12.79 -9.29
N VAL A 336 -19.41 -12.68 -10.61
CA VAL A 336 -19.80 -13.76 -11.53
C VAL A 336 -18.61 -14.23 -12.35
N TRP A 337 -18.37 -15.53 -12.36
CA TRP A 337 -17.43 -16.20 -13.24
C TRP A 337 -18.19 -16.76 -14.44
N PHE A 338 -18.34 -15.92 -15.49
CA PHE A 338 -19.15 -16.22 -16.67
C PHE A 338 -18.29 -16.85 -17.77
N LEU A 339 -18.21 -18.18 -17.79
CA LEU A 339 -17.35 -18.96 -18.68
C LEU A 339 -18.10 -19.58 -19.86
N ALA A 340 -19.43 -19.60 -19.83
CA ALA A 340 -20.23 -20.19 -20.91
C ALA A 340 -20.02 -19.44 -22.21
N ASP A 341 -19.87 -20.18 -23.31
CA ASP A 341 -19.99 -19.61 -24.64
C ASP A 341 -21.47 -19.33 -25.00
N ARG A 342 -21.71 -18.77 -26.15
CA ARG A 342 -23.07 -18.36 -26.55
C ARG A 342 -24.05 -19.54 -26.65
N GLU A 343 -23.65 -20.64 -27.29
CA GLU A 343 -24.50 -21.81 -27.46
C GLU A 343 -24.84 -22.46 -26.12
N GLU A 344 -23.86 -22.61 -25.25
CA GLU A 344 -24.03 -23.15 -23.93
C GLU A 344 -24.93 -22.23 -23.07
N ALA A 345 -24.70 -20.91 -23.10
CA ALA A 345 -25.48 -19.97 -22.32
C ALA A 345 -26.96 -19.91 -22.74
N GLU A 346 -27.24 -20.00 -24.05
CA GLU A 346 -28.60 -20.04 -24.57
C GLU A 346 -29.29 -21.39 -24.24
N ARG A 347 -28.57 -22.51 -24.35
CA ARG A 347 -29.09 -23.86 -24.06
C ARG A 347 -29.40 -24.06 -22.57
N ASP A 348 -28.51 -23.59 -21.68
CA ASP A 348 -28.56 -23.91 -20.25
C ASP A 348 -29.12 -22.76 -19.39
N GLY A 349 -29.65 -21.71 -20.01
CA GLY A 349 -30.33 -20.61 -19.32
C GLY A 349 -29.40 -19.65 -18.56
N TYR A 350 -28.09 -19.65 -18.83
CA TYR A 350 -27.12 -18.81 -18.12
C TYR A 350 -27.27 -17.31 -18.40
N LEU A 351 -27.94 -16.93 -19.51
CA LEU A 351 -28.26 -15.51 -19.72
C LEU A 351 -29.27 -15.00 -18.70
N ASP A 352 -30.35 -15.75 -18.45
CA ASP A 352 -31.35 -15.39 -17.47
C ASP A 352 -30.76 -15.41 -16.06
N ALA A 353 -29.85 -16.36 -15.78
CA ALA A 353 -29.09 -16.42 -14.55
C ALA A 353 -28.19 -15.20 -14.35
N LEU A 354 -27.46 -14.76 -15.38
CA LEU A 354 -26.63 -13.57 -15.33
C LEU A 354 -27.45 -12.28 -15.11
N MET A 355 -28.61 -12.17 -15.79
CA MET A 355 -29.54 -11.06 -15.58
C MET A 355 -30.08 -11.05 -14.15
N ALA A 356 -30.42 -12.21 -13.58
CA ALA A 356 -30.87 -12.36 -12.21
C ALA A 356 -29.81 -11.90 -11.19
N ALA A 357 -28.53 -12.23 -11.39
CA ALA A 357 -27.44 -11.73 -10.56
C ALA A 357 -27.35 -10.20 -10.59
N GLY A 358 -27.49 -9.60 -11.78
CA GLY A 358 -27.49 -8.14 -11.96
C GLY A 358 -28.69 -7.44 -11.31
N GLU A 359 -29.87 -8.05 -11.34
CA GLU A 359 -31.08 -7.54 -10.68
C GLU A 359 -30.92 -7.51 -9.16
N GLU A 360 -30.42 -8.60 -8.56
CA GLU A 360 -30.20 -8.68 -7.10
C GLU A 360 -29.10 -7.71 -6.65
N ALA A 361 -28.00 -7.60 -7.41
CA ALA A 361 -26.92 -6.64 -7.12
C ALA A 361 -27.46 -5.19 -7.11
N ARG A 362 -28.25 -4.84 -8.12
CA ARG A 362 -28.85 -3.51 -8.25
C ARG A 362 -29.85 -3.24 -7.12
N ALA A 363 -30.70 -4.22 -6.78
CA ALA A 363 -31.67 -4.10 -5.70
C ALA A 363 -31.02 -3.88 -4.34
N ALA A 364 -29.84 -4.49 -4.11
CA ALA A 364 -29.06 -4.35 -2.90
C ALA A 364 -28.15 -3.09 -2.90
N GLY A 365 -28.04 -2.37 -4.02
CA GLY A 365 -27.15 -1.22 -4.14
C GLY A 365 -25.66 -1.57 -4.14
N ILE A 366 -25.29 -2.82 -4.47
CA ILE A 366 -23.89 -3.26 -4.57
C ILE A 366 -23.52 -3.55 -6.02
N PRO A 367 -22.22 -3.47 -6.40
CA PRO A 367 -21.79 -3.70 -7.77
C PRO A 367 -21.88 -5.16 -8.20
N LEU A 368 -22.16 -5.36 -9.50
CA LEU A 368 -21.94 -6.61 -10.20
C LEU A 368 -20.55 -6.56 -10.86
N ILE A 369 -19.71 -7.56 -10.57
CA ILE A 369 -18.41 -7.80 -11.19
C ILE A 369 -18.50 -9.05 -12.05
N VAL A 370 -18.06 -8.99 -13.30
CA VAL A 370 -18.16 -10.15 -14.20
C VAL A 370 -16.80 -10.47 -14.84
N HIS A 371 -16.36 -11.72 -14.68
CA HIS A 371 -15.31 -12.31 -15.49
C HIS A 371 -15.85 -12.57 -16.89
N ALA A 372 -15.30 -11.90 -17.89
CA ALA A 372 -15.75 -12.02 -19.28
C ALA A 372 -14.59 -11.78 -20.25
N THR A 373 -13.95 -12.85 -20.71
CA THR A 373 -12.77 -12.80 -21.58
C THR A 373 -13.08 -12.79 -23.08
N GLY A 374 -14.32 -13.08 -23.47
CA GLY A 374 -14.79 -12.98 -24.83
C GLY A 374 -15.64 -11.74 -25.07
N LEU A 375 -15.61 -11.19 -26.29
CA LEU A 375 -16.39 -10.00 -26.64
C LEU A 375 -17.90 -10.19 -26.39
N TRP A 376 -18.43 -11.36 -26.77
CA TRP A 376 -19.86 -11.65 -26.56
C TRP A 376 -20.20 -11.70 -25.07
N GLN A 377 -19.41 -12.41 -24.25
CA GLN A 377 -19.60 -12.49 -22.81
C GLN A 377 -19.55 -11.11 -22.14
N ALA A 378 -18.58 -10.27 -22.54
CA ALA A 378 -18.43 -8.92 -22.02
C ALA A 378 -19.65 -8.05 -22.33
N LYS A 379 -20.22 -8.16 -23.54
CA LYS A 379 -21.46 -7.47 -23.89
C LYS A 379 -22.64 -7.96 -23.04
N GLN A 380 -22.78 -9.27 -22.79
CA GLN A 380 -23.85 -9.79 -21.92
C GLN A 380 -23.66 -9.31 -20.46
N ALA A 381 -22.44 -9.29 -19.96
CA ALA A 381 -22.12 -8.75 -18.65
C ALA A 381 -22.56 -7.29 -18.49
N LEU A 382 -22.26 -6.44 -19.48
CA LEU A 382 -22.68 -5.03 -19.49
C LEU A 382 -24.21 -4.87 -19.54
N ARG A 383 -24.90 -5.72 -20.32
CA ARG A 383 -26.39 -5.75 -20.36
C ARG A 383 -27.01 -6.18 -19.03
N ALA A 384 -26.35 -7.08 -18.29
CA ALA A 384 -26.77 -7.47 -16.96
C ALA A 384 -26.51 -6.38 -15.90
N GLY A 385 -25.80 -5.32 -16.25
CA GLY A 385 -25.48 -4.21 -15.38
C GLY A 385 -24.14 -4.31 -14.65
N ALA A 386 -23.17 -5.05 -15.21
CA ALA A 386 -21.82 -5.09 -14.69
C ALA A 386 -21.24 -3.67 -14.54
N ARG A 387 -20.67 -3.39 -13.38
CA ARG A 387 -19.98 -2.14 -13.06
C ARG A 387 -18.46 -2.30 -13.12
N LEU A 388 -17.98 -3.53 -13.03
CA LEU A 388 -16.59 -3.88 -13.22
C LEU A 388 -16.52 -5.12 -14.13
N LEU A 389 -15.86 -4.97 -15.28
CA LEU A 389 -15.43 -6.10 -16.10
C LEU A 389 -14.03 -6.48 -15.67
N VAL A 390 -13.83 -7.74 -15.34
CA VAL A 390 -12.51 -8.24 -15.01
C VAL A 390 -12.02 -9.17 -16.12
N HIS A 391 -10.77 -8.97 -16.44
CA HIS A 391 -9.98 -9.39 -17.60
C HIS A 391 -10.30 -8.58 -18.86
N GLY A 392 -9.29 -8.48 -19.71
CA GLY A 392 -9.42 -7.94 -21.06
C GLY A 392 -10.21 -8.87 -21.99
N VAL A 393 -10.71 -8.33 -23.06
CA VAL A 393 -11.28 -9.14 -24.14
C VAL A 393 -10.12 -9.76 -24.93
N PHE A 394 -9.92 -11.08 -24.78
CA PHE A 394 -8.85 -11.85 -25.42
C PHE A 394 -9.30 -12.55 -26.71
N SER A 395 -10.61 -12.59 -26.99
CA SER A 395 -11.19 -13.19 -28.21
C SER A 395 -12.16 -12.23 -28.85
N GLY A 396 -11.83 -11.79 -30.04
CA GLY A 396 -12.56 -10.80 -30.82
C GLY A 396 -12.11 -9.35 -30.52
N GLU A 397 -12.11 -8.52 -31.54
CA GLU A 397 -11.86 -7.08 -31.43
C GLU A 397 -13.08 -6.39 -30.84
N VAL A 398 -12.88 -5.49 -29.85
CA VAL A 398 -13.97 -4.68 -29.30
C VAL A 398 -14.57 -3.82 -30.43
N ASP A 399 -15.88 -3.75 -30.48
CA ASP A 399 -16.64 -3.02 -31.49
C ASP A 399 -17.41 -1.85 -30.87
N ASP A 400 -18.06 -1.06 -31.71
CA ASP A 400 -18.78 0.14 -31.29
C ASP A 400 -19.94 -0.18 -30.31
N GLU A 401 -20.61 -1.33 -30.50
CA GLU A 401 -21.65 -1.79 -29.57
C GLU A 401 -21.09 -2.03 -28.16
N PHE A 402 -19.92 -2.66 -28.05
CA PHE A 402 -19.25 -2.86 -26.77
C PHE A 402 -18.91 -1.51 -26.11
N LEU A 403 -18.34 -0.57 -26.89
CA LEU A 403 -17.98 0.75 -26.39
C LEU A 403 -19.23 1.53 -25.91
N ASP A 404 -20.33 1.45 -26.62
CA ASP A 404 -21.60 2.10 -26.24
C ASP A 404 -22.21 1.46 -24.99
N LEU A 405 -22.17 0.14 -24.86
CA LEU A 405 -22.60 -0.57 -23.66
C LEU A 405 -21.73 -0.19 -22.45
N MET A 406 -20.42 -0.12 -22.61
CA MET A 406 -19.51 0.28 -21.54
C MET A 406 -19.75 1.74 -21.11
N ARG A 407 -19.98 2.64 -22.08
CA ARG A 407 -20.29 4.04 -21.82
C ARG A 407 -21.62 4.20 -21.08
N SER A 408 -22.66 3.51 -21.53
CA SER A 408 -24.01 3.61 -20.93
C SER A 408 -24.10 2.98 -19.54
N SER A 409 -23.35 1.90 -19.27
CA SER A 409 -23.28 1.27 -17.95
C SER A 409 -22.41 2.06 -16.95
N GLY A 410 -21.47 2.88 -17.44
CA GLY A 410 -20.45 3.52 -16.63
C GLY A 410 -19.46 2.52 -16.00
N ALA A 411 -19.34 1.31 -16.58
CA ALA A 411 -18.46 0.26 -16.11
C ALA A 411 -16.98 0.65 -16.26
N VAL A 412 -16.16 0.10 -15.39
CA VAL A 412 -14.70 0.12 -15.47
C VAL A 412 -14.22 -1.26 -15.96
N MET A 413 -13.09 -1.34 -16.64
CA MET A 413 -12.45 -2.60 -16.99
C MET A 413 -11.05 -2.70 -16.35
N THR A 414 -10.76 -3.85 -15.72
CA THR A 414 -9.41 -4.25 -15.31
C THR A 414 -8.88 -5.31 -16.28
N PRO A 415 -7.93 -5.00 -17.16
CA PRO A 415 -7.57 -5.88 -18.28
C PRO A 415 -6.75 -7.10 -17.86
N THR A 416 -6.02 -7.06 -16.75
CA THR A 416 -5.15 -8.15 -16.26
C THR A 416 -4.27 -8.74 -17.37
N LEU A 417 -3.50 -7.88 -18.05
CA LEU A 417 -2.75 -8.25 -19.26
C LEU A 417 -1.68 -9.29 -18.99
N THR A 418 -1.15 -9.32 -17.75
CA THR A 418 0.03 -10.11 -17.39
C THR A 418 -0.29 -11.46 -16.73
N VAL A 419 -1.48 -11.67 -16.17
CA VAL A 419 -1.81 -12.89 -15.40
C VAL A 419 -1.59 -14.19 -16.18
N ARG A 420 -1.92 -14.21 -17.48
CA ARG A 420 -1.80 -15.40 -18.32
C ARG A 420 -0.35 -15.80 -18.57
N GLU A 421 0.58 -14.85 -18.51
CA GLU A 421 2.01 -15.14 -18.62
C GLU A 421 2.48 -16.02 -17.46
N GLY A 422 2.05 -15.71 -16.23
CA GLY A 422 2.38 -16.53 -15.05
C GLY A 422 1.94 -17.99 -15.18
N TYR A 423 0.79 -18.27 -15.77
CA TYR A 423 0.35 -19.63 -16.07
C TYR A 423 1.27 -20.34 -17.08
N VAL A 424 1.70 -19.64 -18.12
CA VAL A 424 2.62 -20.21 -19.12
C VAL A 424 4.00 -20.45 -18.50
N GLU A 425 4.52 -19.50 -17.75
CA GLU A 425 5.80 -19.63 -17.04
C GLU A 425 5.80 -20.79 -16.03
N LEU A 426 4.70 -20.95 -15.28
CA LEU A 426 4.55 -22.09 -14.38
C LEU A 426 4.55 -23.42 -15.17
N ALA A 427 3.79 -23.49 -16.28
CA ALA A 427 3.74 -24.68 -17.13
C ALA A 427 5.10 -25.00 -17.77
N GLU A 428 5.85 -23.97 -18.17
CA GLU A 428 7.21 -24.07 -18.74
C GLU A 428 8.29 -24.32 -17.64
N ARG A 429 7.96 -24.22 -16.36
CA ARG A 429 8.93 -24.25 -15.21
C ARG A 429 10.01 -23.17 -15.32
N ALA A 430 9.69 -22.01 -15.87
CA ALA A 430 10.61 -20.94 -16.18
C ALA A 430 10.10 -19.58 -15.67
N PRO A 431 10.05 -19.35 -14.34
CA PRO A 431 9.57 -18.09 -13.77
C PRO A 431 10.54 -16.94 -14.12
N ARG A 432 9.98 -15.81 -14.54
CA ARG A 432 10.73 -14.57 -14.87
C ARG A 432 10.69 -13.60 -13.71
N THR A 433 11.52 -13.84 -12.71
CA THR A 433 11.53 -13.05 -11.47
C THR A 433 12.45 -11.83 -11.51
N ALA A 434 13.34 -11.72 -12.51
CA ALA A 434 14.35 -10.66 -12.54
C ALA A 434 13.78 -9.22 -12.56
N ALA A 435 12.57 -9.03 -13.09
CA ALA A 435 11.90 -7.74 -13.11
C ALA A 435 11.00 -7.49 -11.89
N LEU A 436 10.84 -8.46 -10.99
CA LEU A 436 9.97 -8.35 -9.82
C LEU A 436 10.76 -7.84 -8.60
N PRO A 437 10.15 -6.99 -7.75
CA PRO A 437 10.78 -6.55 -6.50
C PRO A 437 10.71 -7.66 -5.45
N MET A 438 11.58 -8.67 -5.56
CA MET A 438 11.55 -9.86 -4.71
C MET A 438 11.69 -9.55 -3.21
N ALA A 439 12.27 -8.41 -2.84
CA ALA A 439 12.29 -7.92 -1.46
C ALA A 439 10.88 -7.63 -0.91
N CYS A 440 9.89 -7.38 -1.77
CA CYS A 440 8.49 -7.21 -1.37
C CYS A 440 7.67 -8.50 -1.40
N VAL A 441 8.24 -9.61 -1.82
CA VAL A 441 7.55 -10.91 -1.86
C VAL A 441 7.80 -11.64 -0.54
N ASP A 442 6.72 -12.14 0.07
CA ASP A 442 6.86 -12.91 1.31
C ASP A 442 7.82 -14.10 1.14
N PRO A 443 8.64 -14.42 2.17
CA PRO A 443 9.71 -15.41 2.04
C PRO A 443 9.22 -16.80 1.66
N VAL A 444 8.02 -17.19 2.08
CA VAL A 444 7.46 -18.52 1.79
C VAL A 444 7.11 -18.62 0.30
N THR A 445 6.42 -17.60 -0.24
CA THR A 445 6.11 -17.56 -1.68
C THR A 445 7.38 -17.42 -2.51
N ARG A 446 8.33 -16.57 -2.10
CA ARG A 446 9.61 -16.38 -2.78
C ARG A 446 10.37 -17.70 -2.94
N ALA A 447 10.50 -18.48 -1.87
CA ALA A 447 11.17 -19.77 -1.91
C ALA A 447 10.50 -20.77 -2.88
N LYS A 448 9.18 -20.79 -2.93
CA LYS A 448 8.41 -21.63 -3.87
C LYS A 448 8.60 -21.19 -5.32
N VAL A 449 8.61 -19.89 -5.58
CA VAL A 449 8.85 -19.32 -6.92
C VAL A 449 10.26 -19.67 -7.40
N GLU A 450 11.27 -19.52 -6.55
CA GLU A 450 12.65 -19.88 -6.85
C GLU A 450 12.83 -21.40 -7.11
N ALA A 451 12.06 -22.24 -6.42
CA ALA A 451 12.06 -23.68 -6.59
C ALA A 451 11.23 -24.16 -7.81
N THR A 452 10.54 -23.28 -8.54
CA THR A 452 9.62 -23.67 -9.65
C THR A 452 10.27 -24.55 -10.71
N ALA A 453 11.54 -24.32 -11.05
CA ALA A 453 12.27 -25.11 -12.03
C ALA A 453 12.50 -26.57 -11.59
N ALA A 454 12.47 -26.85 -10.29
CA ALA A 454 12.67 -28.18 -9.71
C ALA A 454 11.36 -28.97 -9.52
N VAL A 455 10.21 -28.36 -9.79
CA VAL A 455 8.90 -29.04 -9.64
C VAL A 455 8.82 -30.25 -10.58
N PRO A 456 8.44 -31.45 -10.08
CA PRO A 456 8.38 -32.67 -10.87
C PRO A 456 7.42 -32.56 -12.07
N GLY A 457 7.69 -33.39 -13.09
CA GLY A 457 6.90 -33.48 -14.32
C GLY A 457 7.55 -32.79 -15.51
N ALA A 458 7.12 -33.16 -16.71
CA ALA A 458 7.63 -32.56 -17.93
C ALA A 458 7.08 -31.13 -18.11
N PRO A 459 7.90 -30.11 -18.42
CA PRO A 459 7.41 -28.80 -18.80
C PRO A 459 6.49 -28.88 -20.01
N ALA A 460 5.39 -28.14 -19.99
CA ALA A 460 4.52 -27.98 -21.14
C ALA A 460 5.20 -27.07 -22.18
N THR A 461 4.97 -27.36 -23.46
CA THR A 461 5.52 -26.57 -24.58
C THR A 461 4.39 -26.05 -25.48
N GLY A 462 4.64 -24.96 -26.22
CA GLY A 462 3.73 -24.44 -27.24
C GLY A 462 2.62 -23.50 -26.75
N GLY A 463 2.57 -23.16 -25.45
CA GLY A 463 1.62 -22.17 -24.90
C GLY A 463 1.94 -20.73 -25.30
N ARG A 464 3.23 -20.41 -25.44
CA ARG A 464 3.74 -19.04 -25.64
C ARG A 464 3.17 -18.33 -26.86
N ALA A 465 3.25 -18.95 -28.04
CA ALA A 465 2.75 -18.32 -29.28
C ALA A 465 1.25 -17.98 -29.22
N ARG A 466 0.44 -18.83 -28.58
CA ARG A 466 -0.99 -18.56 -28.38
C ARG A 466 -1.20 -17.43 -27.37
N LEU A 467 -0.40 -17.41 -26.32
CA LEU A 467 -0.41 -16.32 -25.33
C LEU A 467 -0.07 -14.99 -26.00
N ASP A 468 1.04 -14.93 -26.74
CA ASP A 468 1.51 -13.70 -27.40
C ASP A 468 0.42 -13.11 -28.32
N ALA A 469 -0.22 -13.95 -29.15
CA ALA A 469 -1.30 -13.52 -30.05
C ALA A 469 -2.52 -12.98 -29.27
N SER A 470 -2.94 -13.66 -28.21
CA SER A 470 -4.10 -13.22 -27.42
C SER A 470 -3.79 -11.99 -26.55
N THR A 471 -2.55 -11.84 -26.07
CA THR A 471 -2.11 -10.66 -25.33
C THR A 471 -2.02 -9.44 -26.24
N ALA A 472 -1.52 -9.60 -27.47
CA ALA A 472 -1.49 -8.53 -28.46
C ALA A 472 -2.91 -8.04 -28.80
N LEU A 473 -3.87 -8.95 -28.96
CA LEU A 473 -5.28 -8.58 -29.18
C LEU A 473 -5.86 -7.85 -27.96
N ALA A 474 -5.61 -8.34 -26.75
CA ALA A 474 -6.08 -7.67 -25.52
C ALA A 474 -5.47 -6.26 -25.37
N ALA A 475 -4.18 -6.09 -25.67
CA ALA A 475 -3.53 -4.79 -25.66
C ALA A 475 -4.14 -3.82 -26.69
N SER A 476 -4.41 -4.30 -27.92
CA SER A 476 -5.10 -3.51 -28.95
C SER A 476 -6.53 -3.11 -28.52
N ASN A 477 -7.26 -4.01 -27.86
CA ASN A 477 -8.57 -3.71 -27.28
C ASN A 477 -8.50 -2.68 -26.15
N VAL A 478 -7.48 -2.76 -25.29
CA VAL A 478 -7.20 -1.77 -24.22
C VAL A 478 -6.97 -0.38 -24.84
N ALA A 479 -6.11 -0.29 -25.88
CA ALA A 479 -5.88 0.95 -26.60
C ALA A 479 -7.20 1.55 -27.14
N ARG A 480 -8.02 0.73 -27.79
CA ARG A 480 -9.30 1.16 -28.38
C ARG A 480 -10.31 1.64 -27.32
N ILE A 481 -10.39 0.96 -26.17
CA ILE A 481 -11.24 1.38 -25.05
C ILE A 481 -10.74 2.72 -24.49
N HIS A 482 -9.42 2.87 -24.33
CA HIS A 482 -8.78 4.11 -23.88
C HIS A 482 -9.04 5.27 -24.86
N GLU A 483 -8.82 5.08 -26.16
CA GLU A 483 -9.09 6.06 -27.21
C GLU A 483 -10.56 6.52 -27.23
N ALA A 484 -11.49 5.63 -26.87
CA ALA A 484 -12.91 5.96 -26.71
C ALA A 484 -13.22 6.76 -25.42
N GLY A 485 -12.22 7.09 -24.61
CA GLY A 485 -12.35 7.81 -23.34
C GLY A 485 -13.04 7.02 -22.24
N LEU A 486 -13.01 5.68 -22.32
CA LEU A 486 -13.66 4.80 -21.34
C LEU A 486 -12.69 4.39 -20.21
N PRO A 487 -13.18 4.23 -18.97
CA PRO A 487 -12.30 4.03 -17.83
C PRO A 487 -11.70 2.62 -17.80
N LEU A 488 -10.37 2.57 -17.73
CA LEU A 488 -9.58 1.41 -17.42
C LEU A 488 -9.05 1.54 -15.98
N ALA A 489 -8.93 0.44 -15.27
CA ALA A 489 -8.27 0.38 -13.96
C ALA A 489 -7.21 -0.72 -13.95
N VAL A 490 -6.21 -0.58 -13.11
CA VAL A 490 -5.20 -1.62 -12.89
C VAL A 490 -5.79 -2.70 -11.98
N GLY A 491 -5.53 -3.95 -12.34
CA GLY A 491 -5.83 -5.13 -11.55
C GLY A 491 -4.94 -6.26 -12.02
N THR A 492 -4.23 -6.91 -11.10
CA THR A 492 -3.20 -7.90 -11.42
C THR A 492 -3.72 -9.32 -11.54
N ASP A 493 -4.83 -9.63 -10.87
CA ASP A 493 -5.27 -11.00 -10.60
C ASP A 493 -4.26 -11.76 -9.70
N ALA A 494 -3.62 -11.01 -8.78
CA ALA A 494 -2.63 -11.56 -7.85
C ALA A 494 -3.22 -12.69 -6.99
N GLY A 495 -2.40 -13.70 -6.76
CA GLY A 495 -2.77 -14.98 -6.17
C GLY A 495 -2.77 -16.10 -7.19
N ASN A 496 -2.99 -15.82 -8.48
CA ASN A 496 -2.84 -16.79 -9.54
C ASN A 496 -1.36 -17.18 -9.76
N PRO A 497 -1.08 -18.30 -10.45
CA PRO A 497 0.28 -18.79 -10.66
C PRO A 497 1.22 -17.70 -11.17
N LEU A 498 2.33 -17.50 -10.45
CA LEU A 498 3.38 -16.50 -10.69
C LEU A 498 2.88 -15.06 -10.86
N THR A 499 1.66 -14.79 -10.41
CA THR A 499 1.11 -13.45 -10.25
C THR A 499 1.12 -13.09 -8.77
N LEU A 500 2.21 -12.47 -8.33
CA LEU A 500 2.56 -12.31 -6.93
C LEU A 500 1.88 -11.09 -6.31
N HIS A 501 1.34 -11.27 -5.10
CA HIS A 501 0.74 -10.20 -4.33
C HIS A 501 1.68 -9.00 -4.18
N GLY A 502 1.20 -7.81 -4.54
CA GLY A 502 1.97 -6.58 -4.54
C GLY A 502 2.98 -6.50 -5.69
N ALA A 503 3.91 -7.44 -5.78
CA ALA A 503 5.03 -7.37 -6.72
C ALA A 503 4.62 -7.32 -8.20
N SER A 504 3.53 -8.00 -8.58
CA SER A 504 3.08 -8.06 -9.98
C SER A 504 2.40 -6.77 -10.47
N ILE A 505 2.13 -5.80 -9.58
CA ILE A 505 1.49 -4.53 -9.98
C ILE A 505 2.31 -3.81 -11.05
N TYR A 506 3.63 -3.81 -10.93
CA TYR A 506 4.50 -3.08 -11.84
C TYR A 506 4.48 -3.65 -13.26
N ALA A 507 4.41 -4.98 -13.39
CA ALA A 507 4.29 -5.62 -14.70
C ALA A 507 2.99 -5.22 -15.41
N GLU A 508 1.88 -5.12 -14.66
CA GLU A 508 0.59 -4.68 -15.21
C GLU A 508 0.61 -3.20 -15.60
N LEU A 509 1.24 -2.32 -14.79
CA LEU A 509 1.44 -0.90 -15.12
C LEU A 509 2.22 -0.75 -16.44
N GLU A 510 3.34 -1.47 -16.57
CA GLU A 510 4.20 -1.44 -17.76
C GLU A 510 3.48 -2.04 -18.98
N ALA A 511 2.68 -3.09 -18.80
CA ALA A 511 1.88 -3.67 -19.87
C ALA A 511 0.81 -2.69 -20.39
N MET A 512 0.17 -1.91 -19.51
CA MET A 512 -0.78 -0.87 -19.92
C MET A 512 -0.08 0.26 -20.67
N GLN A 513 1.10 0.70 -20.25
CA GLN A 513 1.89 1.67 -21.03
C GLN A 513 2.28 1.10 -22.39
N ALA A 514 2.72 -0.15 -22.44
CA ALA A 514 3.05 -0.83 -23.70
C ALA A 514 1.82 -1.00 -24.63
N ALA A 515 0.61 -1.06 -24.06
CA ALA A 515 -0.65 -1.07 -24.81
C ALA A 515 -1.04 0.32 -25.35
N GLY A 516 -0.26 1.38 -25.08
CA GLY A 516 -0.42 2.71 -25.67
C GLY A 516 -0.92 3.82 -24.73
N LEU A 517 -1.15 3.53 -23.45
CA LEU A 517 -1.47 4.57 -22.47
C LEU A 517 -0.23 5.38 -22.12
N ALA A 518 -0.37 6.70 -22.00
CA ALA A 518 0.70 7.53 -21.46
C ALA A 518 0.93 7.23 -19.97
N PRO A 519 2.14 7.42 -19.41
CA PRO A 519 2.41 7.17 -17.99
C PRO A 519 1.41 7.85 -17.04
N SER A 520 1.03 9.10 -17.29
CA SER A 520 0.02 9.82 -16.49
C SER A 520 -1.36 9.19 -16.55
N GLU A 521 -1.73 8.57 -17.67
CA GLU A 521 -3.00 7.85 -17.84
C GLU A 521 -2.98 6.49 -17.12
N VAL A 522 -1.82 5.82 -17.11
CA VAL A 522 -1.63 4.60 -16.31
C VAL A 522 -1.70 4.92 -14.81
N ILE A 523 -1.14 6.06 -14.36
CA ILE A 523 -1.29 6.52 -12.97
C ILE A 523 -2.77 6.71 -12.64
N VAL A 524 -3.56 7.36 -13.50
CA VAL A 524 -5.00 7.51 -13.31
C VAL A 524 -5.71 6.15 -13.24
N ALA A 525 -5.33 5.21 -14.08
CA ALA A 525 -5.87 3.84 -14.05
C ALA A 525 -5.53 3.11 -12.73
N ALA A 526 -4.31 3.29 -12.23
CA ALA A 526 -3.80 2.64 -11.03
C ALA A 526 -4.23 3.32 -9.71
N THR A 527 -4.87 4.48 -9.77
CA THR A 527 -5.24 5.27 -8.59
C THR A 527 -6.73 5.60 -8.62
N ARG A 528 -7.15 6.70 -9.23
CA ARG A 528 -8.54 7.16 -9.28
C ARG A 528 -9.49 6.10 -9.87
N ASN A 529 -9.13 5.51 -11.00
CA ASN A 529 -10.00 4.52 -11.62
C ASN A 529 -9.99 3.19 -10.86
N GLY A 530 -8.87 2.80 -10.24
CA GLY A 530 -8.79 1.68 -9.31
C GLY A 530 -9.72 1.87 -8.11
N ALA A 531 -9.69 3.05 -7.49
CA ALA A 531 -10.60 3.41 -6.40
C ALA A 531 -12.07 3.37 -6.85
N ARG A 532 -12.37 3.89 -8.06
CA ARG A 532 -13.69 3.79 -8.68
C ARG A 532 -14.12 2.34 -8.92
N ALA A 533 -13.20 1.46 -9.35
CA ALA A 533 -13.47 0.03 -9.51
C ALA A 533 -13.75 -0.68 -8.18
N MET A 534 -13.19 -0.19 -7.08
CA MET A 534 -13.48 -0.63 -5.71
C MET A 534 -14.72 0.04 -5.11
N PHE A 535 -15.38 0.96 -5.82
CA PHE A 535 -16.50 1.77 -5.32
C PHE A 535 -16.15 2.61 -4.08
N ARG A 536 -14.90 3.10 -4.02
CA ARG A 536 -14.32 3.93 -2.97
C ARG A 536 -13.94 5.30 -3.53
N GLU A 537 -14.89 6.24 -3.47
CA GLU A 537 -14.68 7.62 -3.96
C GLU A 537 -13.78 8.46 -3.04
N ASP A 538 -13.54 7.98 -1.83
CA ASP A 538 -12.67 8.61 -0.83
C ASP A 538 -11.18 8.30 -1.01
N LEU A 539 -10.80 7.48 -2.01
CA LEU A 539 -9.45 7.07 -2.35
C LEU A 539 -9.03 7.57 -3.76
N GLY A 540 -7.79 7.35 -4.11
CA GLY A 540 -7.26 7.37 -5.49
C GLY A 540 -6.90 8.74 -6.06
N THR A 541 -7.10 9.84 -5.32
CA THR A 541 -6.61 11.17 -5.70
C THR A 541 -6.09 11.92 -4.48
N VAL A 542 -5.18 12.88 -4.70
CA VAL A 542 -4.65 13.76 -3.65
C VAL A 542 -5.50 15.03 -3.61
N GLU A 543 -6.62 14.96 -2.87
CA GLU A 543 -7.57 16.06 -2.73
C GLU A 543 -7.98 16.21 -1.26
N THR A 544 -8.25 17.44 -0.84
CA THR A 544 -8.72 17.73 0.54
C THR A 544 -9.97 16.93 0.88
N GLY A 545 -9.97 16.28 2.04
CA GLY A 545 -11.07 15.46 2.55
C GLY A 545 -10.97 13.97 2.17
N LYS A 546 -10.08 13.59 1.26
CA LYS A 546 -9.83 12.20 0.92
C LYS A 546 -8.90 11.51 1.93
N VAL A 547 -8.91 10.19 1.94
CA VAL A 547 -8.01 9.39 2.76
C VAL A 547 -6.56 9.68 2.35
N ALA A 548 -5.69 9.85 3.33
CA ALA A 548 -4.28 10.15 3.12
C ALA A 548 -3.50 8.86 2.76
N ASP A 549 -3.71 8.40 1.53
CA ASP A 549 -3.01 7.28 0.91
C ASP A 549 -2.10 7.82 -0.19
N LEU A 550 -0.79 7.86 0.07
CA LEU A 550 0.18 8.53 -0.80
C LEU A 550 1.44 7.68 -0.98
N LEU A 551 2.12 7.91 -2.10
CA LEU A 551 3.49 7.44 -2.34
C LEU A 551 4.42 8.64 -2.49
N VAL A 552 5.62 8.51 -1.92
CA VAL A 552 6.76 9.37 -2.25
C VAL A 552 7.72 8.56 -3.09
N LEU A 553 8.01 9.06 -4.30
CA LEU A 553 8.87 8.39 -5.29
C LEU A 553 10.16 9.18 -5.49
N GLY A 554 11.26 8.48 -5.72
CA GLY A 554 12.56 9.10 -6.02
C GLY A 554 12.71 9.52 -7.48
N SER A 555 11.85 9.03 -8.38
CA SER A 555 11.92 9.23 -9.83
C SER A 555 10.59 9.71 -10.40
N ASP A 556 10.62 10.41 -11.55
CA ASP A 556 9.45 10.98 -12.22
C ASP A 556 8.52 9.88 -12.81
N PRO A 557 7.34 9.60 -12.21
CA PRO A 557 6.43 8.58 -12.71
C PRO A 557 5.70 8.99 -14.00
N THR A 558 5.73 10.28 -14.37
CA THR A 558 5.08 10.79 -15.59
C THR A 558 5.99 10.73 -16.81
N ALA A 559 7.29 10.57 -16.61
CA ALA A 559 8.26 10.35 -17.69
C ALA A 559 8.25 8.89 -18.17
N ASP A 560 8.16 7.94 -17.23
CA ASP A 560 8.06 6.50 -17.48
C ASP A 560 7.34 5.85 -16.29
N ILE A 561 6.34 5.02 -16.56
CA ILE A 561 5.58 4.35 -15.51
C ILE A 561 6.45 3.40 -14.67
N ALA A 562 7.54 2.87 -15.24
CA ALA A 562 8.51 2.05 -14.52
C ALA A 562 9.14 2.78 -13.32
N ASN A 563 9.17 4.11 -13.32
CA ASN A 563 9.66 4.94 -12.23
C ASN A 563 8.80 4.85 -10.95
N VAL A 564 7.56 4.34 -11.04
CA VAL A 564 6.74 4.05 -9.86
C VAL A 564 7.39 2.99 -8.95
N ARG A 565 8.32 2.19 -9.47
CA ARG A 565 9.09 1.22 -8.67
C ARG A 565 9.99 1.87 -7.62
N ASP A 566 10.37 3.14 -7.82
CA ASP A 566 11.28 3.87 -6.93
C ASP A 566 10.54 4.47 -5.72
N VAL A 567 9.75 3.63 -5.03
CA VAL A 567 9.04 4.00 -3.81
C VAL A 567 10.04 4.29 -2.68
N ARG A 568 9.92 5.44 -2.05
CA ARG A 568 10.69 5.85 -0.86
C ARG A 568 9.86 5.76 0.40
N LEU A 569 8.65 6.34 0.34
CA LEU A 569 7.71 6.31 1.46
C LEU A 569 6.34 5.86 0.97
N VAL A 570 5.64 5.15 1.83
CA VAL A 570 4.24 4.79 1.68
C VAL A 570 3.47 5.42 2.83
N VAL A 571 2.46 6.20 2.51
CA VAL A 571 1.50 6.71 3.48
C VAL A 571 0.19 5.96 3.28
N ARG A 572 -0.30 5.33 4.33
CA ARG A 572 -1.59 4.62 4.31
C ARG A 572 -2.46 5.11 5.47
N GLY A 573 -3.60 5.72 5.15
CA GLY A 573 -4.49 6.29 6.16
C GLY A 573 -3.78 7.30 7.06
N GLY A 574 -2.85 8.10 6.50
CA GLY A 574 -2.07 9.09 7.24
C GLY A 574 -0.89 8.51 8.04
N GLU A 575 -0.57 7.23 7.93
CA GLU A 575 0.61 6.63 8.57
C GLU A 575 1.76 6.48 7.58
N ILE A 576 2.89 7.10 7.86
CA ILE A 576 4.12 7.01 7.05
C ILE A 576 4.89 5.74 7.36
N ARG A 577 5.41 5.09 6.31
CA ARG A 577 6.39 3.99 6.38
C ARG A 577 7.45 4.18 5.32
N THR A 578 8.68 3.82 5.64
CA THR A 578 9.72 3.72 4.60
C THR A 578 9.54 2.42 3.81
N ARG A 579 10.07 2.39 2.59
CA ARG A 579 10.12 1.18 1.78
C ARG A 579 10.87 0.05 2.50
N GLU A 580 12.00 0.36 3.12
CA GLU A 580 12.84 -0.60 3.85
C GLU A 580 12.10 -1.28 5.00
N GLU A 581 11.22 -0.56 5.71
CA GLU A 581 10.38 -1.14 6.78
C GLU A 581 9.37 -2.16 6.26
N LEU A 582 9.00 -2.05 4.99
CA LEU A 582 8.02 -2.93 4.34
C LEU A 582 8.68 -4.09 3.60
N GLU A 583 9.96 -4.02 3.29
CA GLU A 583 10.71 -5.11 2.67
C GLU A 583 10.90 -6.28 3.64
N TYR A 584 10.86 -7.49 3.09
CA TYR A 584 11.19 -8.68 3.86
C TYR A 584 12.70 -8.85 3.94
N PRO A 585 13.23 -9.32 5.07
CA PRO A 585 14.65 -9.62 5.19
C PRO A 585 15.09 -10.66 4.16
N GLU A 586 16.35 -10.60 3.76
CA GLU A 586 16.93 -11.68 2.95
C GLU A 586 16.98 -12.98 3.74
N ALA A 587 16.90 -14.12 3.05
CA ALA A 587 16.97 -15.43 3.69
C ALA A 587 18.34 -15.60 4.35
N GLY A 588 18.38 -15.54 5.68
CA GLY A 588 19.61 -15.68 6.48
C GLY A 588 20.05 -14.44 7.24
N ASP A 589 19.35 -13.31 7.12
CA ASP A 589 19.52 -12.16 8.01
C ASP A 589 18.71 -12.42 9.31
N PRO A 590 19.37 -12.39 10.49
CA PRO A 590 18.71 -12.69 11.77
C PRO A 590 17.75 -11.59 12.24
#